data_d5e110ece2a8bf563b21307eb0718b14
#
_entry.id   d5e110ece2a8bf563b21307eb0718b14
#
_cell.length_a   1.000
_cell.length_b   1.000
_cell.length_c   1.000
_cell.angle_alpha   90.00
_cell.angle_beta   90.00
_cell.angle_gamma   90.00
#
_symmetry.space_group_name_H-M   'P 1'
#
loop_
_entity.id
_entity.type
_entity.pdbx_description
1 polymer ?
#
loop_
_entity_poly.entity_id
_entity_poly.type
_entity_poly.pdbx_seq_one_letter_code
_entity_poly.pdbx_strand_id
1 'polypeptide(L)'
;RLSLVGSEMCIRDRDYWAFEPGAKWHGFEGYGKGQYFIDPMKLQFVTCGIDIENGGYEEFGIPGNILANYLRENGIIPEKCDLNDILFLMTPAESKTKMDDLVAKLIRFEKLIDEDAPMAEVLPSIYKAYEDKYKGYTIRQLCQEMHDFYKDRKVFTLQKNLFLHDYLPEYVINPQEAQYEFMRGHGELVDLEQAEGRLALEGALPYPPGVLCIHPGERWSKTAVKYFLDLVEGINQLLSLIHI
;
A
#
# COMPACT_ATOMS: atom_id res chain seq x y z
N ARG A 1 -5.84 -10.51 15.72
CA ARG A 1 -7.14 -9.86 15.89
C ARG A 1 -7.22 -8.76 14.87
N LEU A 2 -8.02 -8.95 13.83
CA LEU A 2 -8.65 -7.82 13.16
C LEU A 2 -9.51 -7.16 14.25
N SER A 3 -8.95 -6.21 14.99
CA SER A 3 -9.76 -5.43 15.95
C SER A 3 -10.59 -4.42 15.15
N LEU A 4 -11.39 -4.92 14.25
CA LEU A 4 -12.51 -4.22 13.69
C LEU A 4 -13.58 -4.24 14.77
N VAL A 5 -13.83 -3.06 15.31
CA VAL A 5 -15.02 -2.75 16.12
C VAL A 5 -14.94 -3.15 17.61
N GLY A 6 -14.42 -2.23 18.38
CA GLY A 6 -14.88 -2.01 19.74
C GLY A 6 -15.24 -0.54 19.88
N SER A 7 -16.13 -0.19 20.78
CA SER A 7 -16.52 1.18 21.09
C SER A 7 -15.35 2.12 21.45
N GLU A 8 -14.19 1.58 21.76
CA GLU A 8 -12.95 2.31 22.00
C GLU A 8 -12.25 2.79 20.70
N MET A 9 -12.42 2.10 19.57
CA MET A 9 -11.86 2.54 18.29
C MET A 9 -12.48 3.85 17.80
N CYS A 10 -13.77 4.05 17.98
CA CYS A 10 -14.44 5.29 17.56
C CYS A 10 -13.92 6.55 18.27
N ILE A 11 -13.25 6.42 19.41
CA ILE A 11 -12.67 7.56 20.15
C ILE A 11 -11.23 7.81 19.67
N ARG A 12 -10.47 6.77 19.38
CA ARG A 12 -9.11 6.87 18.82
C ARG A 12 -9.11 7.34 17.37
N ASP A 13 -10.11 6.96 16.59
CA ASP A 13 -10.24 7.34 15.18
C ASP A 13 -10.34 8.86 14.99
N ARG A 14 -10.84 9.61 15.97
CA ARG A 14 -10.87 11.07 15.90
C ARG A 14 -9.50 11.71 15.78
N ASP A 15 -8.48 11.12 16.37
CA ASP A 15 -7.10 11.63 16.34
C ASP A 15 -6.50 11.48 14.94
N TYR A 16 -6.97 10.49 14.16
CA TYR A 16 -6.56 10.29 12.76
C TYR A 16 -7.37 11.13 11.76
N TRP A 17 -8.54 11.63 12.14
CA TRP A 17 -9.40 12.44 11.23
C TRP A 17 -9.00 13.91 11.19
N ALA A 18 -8.42 14.42 12.25
CA ALA A 18 -8.10 15.82 12.39
C ALA A 18 -6.76 16.25 11.78
N PHE A 19 -6.04 15.41 11.11
CA PHE A 19 -4.75 15.66 10.47
C PHE A 19 -3.89 16.70 11.22
N GLU A 20 -3.58 16.42 12.48
CA GLU A 20 -2.86 17.33 13.37
C GLU A 20 -1.36 17.41 13.01
N PRO A 21 -0.76 18.64 12.97
CA PRO A 21 0.64 18.80 12.65
C PRO A 21 1.56 18.00 13.57
N GLY A 22 2.52 17.28 13.00
CA GLY A 22 3.51 16.50 13.74
C GLY A 22 2.98 15.22 14.38
N ALA A 23 1.75 14.78 14.05
CA ALA A 23 1.25 13.50 14.52
C ALA A 23 2.15 12.35 14.01
N LYS A 24 2.49 11.41 14.89
CA LYS A 24 3.48 10.36 14.62
C LYS A 24 3.12 9.49 13.41
N TRP A 25 1.82 9.24 13.21
CA TRP A 25 1.36 8.34 12.15
C TRP A 25 1.64 8.85 10.73
N HIS A 26 1.71 10.18 10.51
CA HIS A 26 2.08 10.75 9.20
C HIS A 26 3.39 11.54 9.23
N GLY A 27 3.73 12.21 10.33
CA GLY A 27 5.00 12.94 10.50
C GLY A 27 5.11 14.26 9.74
N PHE A 28 4.02 14.76 9.11
CA PHE A 28 4.04 16.04 8.41
C PHE A 28 3.91 17.20 9.39
N GLU A 29 4.70 18.24 9.15
CA GLU A 29 4.79 19.48 9.95
C GLU A 29 4.66 20.72 9.05
N GLY A 30 4.73 21.91 9.66
CA GLY A 30 4.78 23.17 8.92
C GLY A 30 3.43 23.75 8.50
N TYR A 31 2.32 23.23 9.01
CA TYR A 31 0.97 23.76 8.82
C TYR A 31 0.25 24.00 10.16
N GLY A 32 -0.84 24.79 10.13
CA GLY A 32 -1.62 25.12 11.33
C GLY A 32 -2.59 24.01 11.72
N LYS A 33 -2.86 23.90 13.03
CA LYS A 33 -3.89 23.01 13.56
C LYS A 33 -5.25 23.33 12.93
N GLY A 34 -5.94 22.27 12.45
CA GLY A 34 -7.25 22.41 11.79
C GLY A 34 -7.18 23.00 10.38
N GLN A 35 -5.99 23.13 9.78
CA GLN A 35 -5.83 23.62 8.42
C GLN A 35 -6.19 22.54 7.37
N TYR A 36 -5.94 21.29 7.68
CA TYR A 36 -6.24 20.15 6.81
C TYR A 36 -7.08 19.11 7.53
N PHE A 37 -7.93 18.43 6.77
CA PHE A 37 -8.79 17.36 7.24
C PHE A 37 -8.72 16.20 6.27
N ILE A 38 -8.91 14.98 6.77
CA ILE A 38 -9.07 13.81 5.93
C ILE A 38 -10.46 13.88 5.28
N ASP A 39 -10.54 13.45 4.03
CA ASP A 39 -11.80 13.31 3.31
C ASP A 39 -12.68 12.25 4.00
N PRO A 40 -13.85 12.63 4.58
CA PRO A 40 -14.70 11.69 5.31
C PRO A 40 -15.34 10.61 4.42
N MET A 41 -15.31 10.80 3.10
CA MET A 41 -15.79 9.80 2.15
C MET A 41 -14.72 8.72 1.85
N LYS A 42 -13.49 8.94 2.29
CA LYS A 42 -12.37 8.00 2.09
C LYS A 42 -12.04 7.28 3.39
N LEU A 43 -12.54 6.05 3.48
CA LEU A 43 -12.33 5.22 4.65
C LEU A 43 -11.13 4.31 4.43
N GLN A 44 -10.00 4.66 5.06
CA GLN A 44 -8.77 3.90 4.98
C GLN A 44 -8.58 3.06 6.25
N PHE A 45 -8.28 1.79 6.06
CA PHE A 45 -7.95 0.86 7.13
C PHE A 45 -6.52 0.38 6.97
N VAL A 46 -5.74 0.51 8.01
CA VAL A 46 -4.46 -0.20 8.12
C VAL A 46 -4.75 -1.65 8.47
N THR A 47 -4.17 -2.58 7.74
CA THR A 47 -4.30 -4.01 8.03
C THR A 47 -3.46 -4.39 9.24
N CYS A 48 -3.79 -5.50 9.91
CA CYS A 48 -3.07 -5.92 11.10
C CYS A 48 -1.60 -6.25 10.79
N GLY A 49 -0.75 -6.09 11.80
CA GLY A 49 0.69 -6.38 11.74
C GLY A 49 1.59 -5.16 11.56
N ILE A 50 1.02 -3.95 11.53
CA ILE A 50 1.78 -2.70 11.43
C ILE A 50 1.42 -1.75 12.57
N ASP A 51 2.45 -1.23 13.24
CA ASP A 51 2.35 -0.09 14.14
C ASP A 51 2.67 1.19 13.34
N ILE A 52 1.63 1.90 12.94
CA ILE A 52 1.77 3.12 12.12
C ILE A 52 2.45 4.27 12.86
N GLU A 53 2.38 4.32 14.19
CA GLU A 53 2.98 5.39 14.99
C GLU A 53 4.49 5.23 15.10
N ASN A 54 4.95 4.02 15.37
CA ASN A 54 6.37 3.74 15.59
C ASN A 54 7.05 3.16 14.34
N GLY A 55 6.30 2.83 13.29
CA GLY A 55 6.82 2.29 12.04
C GLY A 55 7.32 0.86 12.16
N GLY A 56 6.83 0.12 13.15
CA GLY A 56 7.21 -1.25 13.43
C GLY A 56 6.30 -2.28 12.74
N TYR A 57 6.85 -3.49 12.53
CA TYR A 57 6.10 -4.66 12.13
C TYR A 57 5.92 -5.59 13.33
N GLU A 58 4.73 -6.16 13.49
CA GLU A 58 4.43 -7.20 14.46
C GLU A 58 4.98 -8.56 13.99
N GLU A 59 4.70 -9.64 14.75
CA GLU A 59 5.14 -10.98 14.36
C GLU A 59 4.34 -11.53 13.19
N PHE A 60 3.04 -11.23 13.13
CA PHE A 60 2.14 -11.63 12.05
C PHE A 60 1.42 -10.40 11.50
N GLY A 61 1.19 -10.40 10.19
CA GLY A 61 0.41 -9.36 9.54
C GLY A 61 -0.38 -9.86 8.34
N ILE A 62 -1.37 -9.07 7.94
CA ILE A 62 -2.18 -9.33 6.75
C ILE A 62 -1.86 -8.23 5.73
N PRO A 63 -1.17 -8.54 4.62
CA PRO A 63 -0.97 -7.59 3.55
C PRO A 63 -2.28 -7.09 2.95
N GLY A 64 -2.37 -5.76 2.71
CA GLY A 64 -3.59 -5.12 2.22
C GLY A 64 -4.05 -5.66 0.86
N ASN A 65 -3.12 -6.01 -0.01
CA ASN A 65 -3.41 -6.60 -1.32
C ASN A 65 -4.02 -8.01 -1.22
N ILE A 66 -3.68 -8.83 -0.22
CA ILE A 66 -4.33 -10.14 0.01
C ILE A 66 -5.80 -9.92 0.38
N LEU A 67 -6.06 -9.05 1.36
CA LEU A 67 -7.43 -8.70 1.75
C LEU A 67 -8.23 -8.11 0.58
N ALA A 68 -7.62 -7.23 -0.22
CA ALA A 68 -8.27 -6.63 -1.37
C ALA A 68 -8.66 -7.67 -2.44
N ASN A 69 -7.80 -8.65 -2.71
CA ASN A 69 -8.10 -9.73 -3.65
C ASN A 69 -9.22 -10.65 -3.11
N TYR A 70 -9.18 -11.00 -1.83
CA TYR A 70 -10.29 -11.74 -1.22
C TYR A 70 -11.62 -11.00 -1.37
N LEU A 71 -11.65 -9.70 -1.09
CA LEU A 71 -12.86 -8.91 -1.22
C LEU A 71 -13.34 -8.83 -2.66
N ARG A 72 -12.45 -8.68 -3.65
CA ARG A 72 -12.80 -8.68 -5.08
C ARG A 72 -13.42 -10.00 -5.50
N GLU A 73 -12.85 -11.13 -5.09
CA GLU A 73 -13.41 -12.46 -5.37
C GLU A 73 -14.79 -12.66 -4.72
N ASN A 74 -15.08 -11.92 -3.65
CA ASN A 74 -16.37 -11.92 -2.97
C ASN A 74 -17.29 -10.76 -3.38
N GLY A 75 -17.03 -10.08 -4.51
CA GLY A 75 -17.91 -9.07 -5.10
C GLY A 75 -17.83 -7.68 -4.45
N ILE A 76 -16.79 -7.40 -3.63
CA ILE A 76 -16.51 -6.07 -3.10
C ILE A 76 -15.22 -5.55 -3.72
N ILE A 77 -15.31 -4.40 -4.39
CA ILE A 77 -14.18 -3.75 -5.03
C ILE A 77 -13.75 -2.56 -4.16
N PRO A 78 -12.63 -2.65 -3.43
CA PRO A 78 -12.07 -1.48 -2.75
C PRO A 78 -11.59 -0.45 -3.79
N GLU A 79 -11.57 0.82 -3.41
CA GLU A 79 -11.04 1.88 -4.29
C GLU A 79 -9.56 1.67 -4.56
N LYS A 80 -8.80 1.44 -3.50
CA LYS A 80 -7.36 1.20 -3.55
C LYS A 80 -6.95 0.19 -2.47
N CYS A 81 -5.80 -0.40 -2.66
CA CYS A 81 -5.07 -1.08 -1.60
C CYS A 81 -3.58 -0.73 -1.75
N ASP A 82 -2.87 -0.81 -0.67
CA ASP A 82 -1.42 -0.77 -0.63
C ASP A 82 -0.91 -2.03 0.08
N LEU A 83 0.36 -2.08 0.37
CA LEU A 83 0.99 -3.25 1.01
C LEU A 83 0.39 -3.55 2.38
N ASN A 84 0.02 -2.51 3.13
CA ASN A 84 -0.42 -2.61 4.52
C ASN A 84 -1.73 -1.86 4.81
N ASP A 85 -2.45 -1.46 3.78
CA ASP A 85 -3.73 -0.78 3.95
C ASP A 85 -4.71 -1.07 2.81
N ILE A 86 -5.96 -0.69 3.04
CA ILE A 86 -7.05 -0.79 2.09
C ILE A 86 -7.96 0.43 2.22
N LEU A 87 -8.36 1.00 1.09
CA LEU A 87 -9.19 2.20 1.01
C LEU A 87 -10.55 1.89 0.39
N PHE A 88 -11.60 2.33 1.06
CA PHE A 88 -12.96 2.30 0.55
C PHE A 88 -13.47 3.71 0.29
N LEU A 89 -14.15 3.91 -0.83
CA LEU A 89 -14.86 5.15 -1.13
C LEU A 89 -16.31 5.01 -0.66
N MET A 90 -16.66 5.79 0.36
CA MET A 90 -17.99 5.83 0.95
C MET A 90 -18.82 6.91 0.26
N THR A 91 -19.66 6.53 -0.70
CA THR A 91 -20.52 7.47 -1.40
C THR A 91 -21.89 7.59 -0.73
N PRO A 92 -22.64 8.69 -0.97
CA PRO A 92 -24.03 8.80 -0.47
C PRO A 92 -24.97 7.70 -0.99
N ALA A 93 -24.56 6.96 -2.02
CA ALA A 93 -25.33 5.83 -2.58
C ALA A 93 -25.10 4.51 -1.83
N GLU A 94 -24.23 4.49 -0.82
CA GLU A 94 -23.99 3.29 -0.03
C GLU A 94 -25.16 3.03 0.92
N SER A 95 -25.63 1.79 0.91
CA SER A 95 -26.72 1.35 1.78
C SER A 95 -26.19 0.62 3.02
N LYS A 96 -27.02 0.60 4.08
CA LYS A 96 -26.70 -0.22 5.26
C LYS A 96 -26.45 -1.69 4.90
N THR A 97 -27.19 -2.25 3.95
CA THR A 97 -27.04 -3.65 3.50
C THR A 97 -25.66 -3.89 2.90
N LYS A 98 -25.13 -2.96 2.11
CA LYS A 98 -23.78 -3.08 1.55
C LYS A 98 -22.71 -3.00 2.65
N MET A 99 -22.92 -2.15 3.67
CA MET A 99 -22.01 -2.07 4.80
C MET A 99 -22.03 -3.33 5.65
N ASP A 100 -23.22 -3.86 5.92
CA ASP A 100 -23.38 -5.14 6.63
C ASP A 100 -22.71 -6.30 5.86
N ASP A 101 -22.80 -6.32 4.52
CA ASP A 101 -22.12 -7.31 3.67
C ASP A 101 -20.60 -7.18 3.72
N LEU A 102 -20.06 -5.96 3.66
CA LEU A 102 -18.61 -5.72 3.85
C LEU A 102 -18.14 -6.26 5.21
N VAL A 103 -18.83 -5.90 6.29
CA VAL A 103 -18.49 -6.35 7.64
C VAL A 103 -18.55 -7.87 7.74
N ALA A 104 -19.58 -8.50 7.18
CA ALA A 104 -19.72 -9.97 7.19
C ALA A 104 -18.55 -10.65 6.47
N LYS A 105 -18.10 -10.11 5.34
CA LYS A 105 -16.96 -10.65 4.58
C LYS A 105 -15.64 -10.45 5.31
N LEU A 106 -15.44 -9.32 5.97
CA LEU A 106 -14.27 -9.11 6.82
C LEU A 106 -14.22 -10.10 7.99
N ILE A 107 -15.34 -10.32 8.67
CA ILE A 107 -15.45 -11.34 9.73
C ILE A 107 -15.20 -12.76 9.18
N ARG A 108 -15.70 -13.06 7.97
CA ARG A 108 -15.42 -14.36 7.34
C ARG A 108 -13.95 -14.52 7.02
N PHE A 109 -13.29 -13.47 6.52
CA PHE A 109 -11.85 -13.50 6.24
C PHE A 109 -11.03 -13.75 7.51
N GLU A 110 -11.36 -13.06 8.61
CA GLU A 110 -10.72 -13.29 9.91
C GLU A 110 -10.81 -14.78 10.33
N LYS A 111 -11.99 -15.39 10.20
CA LYS A 111 -12.17 -16.82 10.50
C LYS A 111 -11.32 -17.71 9.60
N LEU A 112 -11.24 -17.41 8.30
CA LEU A 112 -10.42 -18.18 7.36
C LEU A 112 -8.92 -18.10 7.72
N ILE A 113 -8.46 -16.96 8.21
CA ILE A 113 -7.08 -16.81 8.73
C ILE A 113 -6.89 -17.63 10.01
N ASP A 114 -7.85 -17.58 10.94
CA ASP A 114 -7.77 -18.31 12.22
C ASP A 114 -7.85 -19.84 12.05
N GLU A 115 -8.65 -20.29 11.07
CA GLU A 115 -8.83 -21.69 10.71
C GLU A 115 -7.68 -22.22 9.82
N ASP A 116 -6.72 -21.37 9.46
CA ASP A 116 -5.62 -21.69 8.55
C ASP A 116 -6.13 -22.30 7.22
N ALA A 117 -7.15 -21.67 6.65
CA ALA A 117 -7.86 -22.18 5.48
C ALA A 117 -6.95 -22.33 4.24
N PRO A 118 -7.17 -23.34 3.39
CA PRO A 118 -6.42 -23.51 2.15
C PRO A 118 -6.55 -22.29 1.24
N MET A 119 -5.45 -21.89 0.61
CA MET A 119 -5.44 -20.78 -0.35
C MET A 119 -6.43 -21.01 -1.52
N ALA A 120 -6.62 -22.25 -1.93
CA ALA A 120 -7.59 -22.62 -2.96
C ALA A 120 -9.04 -22.27 -2.61
N GLU A 121 -9.40 -22.23 -1.32
CA GLU A 121 -10.71 -21.80 -0.83
C GLU A 121 -10.82 -20.27 -0.76
N VAL A 122 -9.77 -19.60 -0.30
CA VAL A 122 -9.79 -18.18 0.04
C VAL A 122 -9.57 -17.29 -1.19
N LEU A 123 -8.66 -17.70 -2.08
CA LEU A 123 -8.28 -16.99 -3.31
C LEU A 123 -8.27 -17.93 -4.52
N PRO A 124 -9.43 -18.52 -4.89
CA PRO A 124 -9.52 -19.55 -5.91
C PRO A 124 -8.98 -19.11 -7.27
N SER A 125 -9.19 -17.87 -7.68
CA SER A 125 -8.72 -17.37 -8.99
C SER A 125 -7.21 -17.31 -9.05
N ILE A 126 -6.57 -16.81 -7.98
CA ILE A 126 -5.11 -16.72 -7.87
C ILE A 126 -4.51 -18.11 -7.75
N TYR A 127 -5.09 -18.97 -6.91
CA TYR A 127 -4.67 -20.35 -6.78
C TYR A 127 -4.66 -21.07 -8.12
N LYS A 128 -5.75 -20.95 -8.89
CA LYS A 128 -5.85 -21.57 -10.22
C LYS A 128 -4.83 -21.03 -11.22
N ALA A 129 -4.52 -19.75 -11.15
CA ALA A 129 -3.53 -19.13 -12.04
C ALA A 129 -2.09 -19.59 -11.75
N TYR A 130 -1.79 -19.96 -10.49
CA TYR A 130 -0.45 -20.29 -10.00
C TYR A 130 -0.46 -21.57 -9.15
N GLU A 131 -1.20 -22.59 -9.58
CA GLU A 131 -1.42 -23.84 -8.83
C GLU A 131 -0.13 -24.54 -8.44
N ASP A 132 0.83 -24.62 -9.36
CA ASP A 132 2.12 -25.28 -9.12
C ASP A 132 2.88 -24.66 -7.94
N LYS A 133 2.76 -23.35 -7.76
CA LYS A 133 3.42 -22.62 -6.68
C LYS A 133 2.67 -22.74 -5.35
N TYR A 134 1.35 -22.58 -5.39
CA TYR A 134 0.54 -22.46 -4.18
C TYR A 134 -0.09 -23.78 -3.73
N LYS A 135 0.29 -24.90 -4.36
CA LYS A 135 -0.19 -26.21 -3.96
C LYS A 135 0.18 -26.53 -2.51
N GLY A 136 -0.84 -26.71 -1.68
CA GLY A 136 -0.69 -26.98 -0.25
C GLY A 136 -0.49 -25.72 0.62
N TYR A 137 -0.49 -24.54 0.03
CA TYR A 137 -0.45 -23.28 0.81
C TYR A 137 -1.76 -23.01 1.52
N THR A 138 -1.63 -22.43 2.71
CA THR A 138 -2.73 -21.81 3.43
C THR A 138 -2.70 -20.30 3.26
N ILE A 139 -3.83 -19.64 3.50
CA ILE A 139 -3.90 -18.18 3.42
C ILE A 139 -3.04 -17.52 4.51
N ARG A 140 -2.96 -18.11 5.69
CA ARG A 140 -2.13 -17.63 6.79
C ARG A 140 -0.64 -17.70 6.45
N GLN A 141 -0.21 -18.80 5.84
CA GLN A 141 1.17 -18.96 5.38
C GLN A 141 1.54 -17.88 4.35
N LEU A 142 0.69 -17.62 3.35
CA LEU A 142 0.93 -16.57 2.37
C LEU A 142 1.01 -15.18 3.01
N CYS A 143 0.10 -14.88 3.95
CA CYS A 143 0.14 -13.62 4.70
C CYS A 143 1.46 -13.47 5.46
N GLN A 144 1.91 -14.52 6.14
CA GLN A 144 3.15 -14.49 6.91
C GLN A 144 4.36 -14.27 6.02
N GLU A 145 4.50 -15.00 4.93
CA GLU A 145 5.64 -14.87 4.02
C GLU A 145 5.73 -13.45 3.41
N MET A 146 4.60 -12.88 3.00
CA MET A 146 4.57 -11.51 2.48
C MET A 146 4.87 -10.48 3.56
N HIS A 147 4.31 -10.68 4.75
CA HIS A 147 4.56 -9.80 5.90
C HIS A 147 6.03 -9.79 6.30
N ASP A 148 6.65 -10.98 6.41
CA ASP A 148 8.07 -11.12 6.74
C ASP A 148 8.96 -10.45 5.69
N PHE A 149 8.63 -10.61 4.41
CA PHE A 149 9.33 -9.92 3.32
C PHE A 149 9.29 -8.39 3.48
N TYR A 150 8.13 -7.82 3.80
CA TYR A 150 7.99 -6.37 4.01
C TYR A 150 8.71 -5.90 5.28
N LYS A 151 8.66 -6.70 6.34
CA LYS A 151 9.34 -6.45 7.61
C LYS A 151 10.85 -6.42 7.45
N ASP A 152 11.43 -7.43 6.82
CA ASP A 152 12.87 -7.56 6.63
C ASP A 152 13.45 -6.40 5.80
N ARG A 153 12.70 -5.92 4.81
CA ARG A 153 13.08 -4.80 3.96
C ARG A 153 12.67 -3.45 4.50
N LYS A 154 11.93 -3.41 5.60
CA LYS A 154 11.40 -2.16 6.21
C LYS A 154 10.59 -1.33 5.22
N VAL A 155 9.77 -2.00 4.39
CA VAL A 155 9.05 -1.37 3.28
C VAL A 155 8.16 -0.22 3.75
N PHE A 156 7.48 -0.36 4.90
CA PHE A 156 6.67 0.71 5.48
C PHE A 156 7.50 1.97 5.78
N THR A 157 8.71 1.82 6.32
CA THR A 157 9.61 2.96 6.56
C THR A 157 10.04 3.61 5.23
N LEU A 158 10.31 2.81 4.20
CA LEU A 158 10.64 3.35 2.88
C LEU A 158 9.46 4.13 2.29
N GLN A 159 8.23 3.60 2.35
CA GLN A 159 7.03 4.29 1.89
C GLN A 159 6.82 5.62 2.63
N LYS A 160 6.94 5.63 3.96
CA LYS A 160 6.84 6.85 4.75
C LYS A 160 7.90 7.87 4.35
N ASN A 161 9.14 7.43 4.14
CA ASN A 161 10.24 8.31 3.77
C ASN A 161 10.08 8.91 2.37
N LEU A 162 9.44 8.23 1.41
CA LEU A 162 9.25 8.76 0.06
C LEU A 162 8.60 10.15 0.03
N PHE A 163 7.82 10.51 1.05
CA PHE A 163 7.04 11.75 1.11
C PHE A 163 7.50 12.70 2.23
N LEU A 164 8.57 12.37 2.96
CA LEU A 164 9.16 13.26 3.95
C LEU A 164 10.19 14.19 3.29
N HIS A 165 10.21 15.45 3.71
CA HIS A 165 11.04 16.52 3.15
C HIS A 165 12.50 16.13 2.91
N ASP A 166 13.13 15.45 3.87
CA ASP A 166 14.56 15.09 3.82
C ASP A 166 14.88 13.97 2.82
N TYR A 167 13.88 13.31 2.27
CA TYR A 167 14.00 12.18 1.35
C TYR A 167 13.36 12.43 -0.02
N LEU A 168 12.71 13.59 -0.19
CA LEU A 168 12.09 13.94 -1.47
C LEU A 168 13.14 13.95 -2.59
N PRO A 169 12.75 13.54 -3.81
CA PRO A 169 13.60 13.70 -4.98
C PRO A 169 13.99 15.17 -5.20
N GLU A 170 15.21 15.40 -5.68
CA GLU A 170 15.68 16.75 -6.04
C GLU A 170 14.97 17.22 -7.31
N TYR A 171 14.28 18.34 -7.24
CA TYR A 171 13.76 19.03 -8.43
C TYR A 171 14.92 19.67 -9.23
N VAL A 172 15.06 19.30 -10.50
CA VAL A 172 16.15 19.77 -11.37
C VAL A 172 15.64 20.64 -12.52
N ILE A 173 14.65 20.15 -13.28
CA ILE A 173 13.99 20.87 -14.38
C ILE A 173 12.47 20.68 -14.26
N ASN A 174 11.69 21.52 -14.91
CA ASN A 174 10.25 21.33 -14.88
C ASN A 174 9.81 20.12 -15.73
N PRO A 175 8.63 19.52 -15.44
CA PRO A 175 8.16 18.35 -16.18
C PRO A 175 8.00 18.58 -17.70
N GLN A 176 7.69 19.79 -18.13
CA GLN A 176 7.56 20.13 -19.54
C GLN A 176 8.94 20.08 -20.25
N GLU A 177 9.98 20.57 -19.60
CA GLU A 177 11.36 20.49 -20.14
C GLU A 177 11.81 19.03 -20.22
N ALA A 178 11.56 18.23 -19.19
CA ALA A 178 11.82 16.79 -19.19
C ALA A 178 11.10 16.10 -20.37
N GLN A 179 9.84 16.44 -20.60
CA GLN A 179 9.07 15.92 -21.72
C GLN A 179 9.68 16.32 -23.09
N TYR A 180 10.17 17.55 -23.23
CA TYR A 180 10.85 17.96 -24.47
C TYR A 180 12.15 17.19 -24.69
N GLU A 181 12.95 16.96 -23.65
CA GLU A 181 14.17 16.15 -23.75
C GLU A 181 13.86 14.71 -24.15
N PHE A 182 12.81 14.12 -23.57
CA PHE A 182 12.33 12.80 -23.97
C PHE A 182 11.92 12.76 -25.47
N MET A 183 11.10 13.73 -25.91
CA MET A 183 10.64 13.81 -27.31
C MET A 183 11.77 14.02 -28.32
N ARG A 184 12.86 14.65 -27.89
CA ARG A 184 14.06 14.87 -28.73
C ARG A 184 14.98 13.65 -28.81
N GLY A 185 14.66 12.60 -28.06
CA GLY A 185 15.48 11.39 -27.98
C GLY A 185 16.76 11.56 -27.16
N HIS A 186 16.80 12.52 -26.25
CA HIS A 186 17.93 12.74 -25.35
C HIS A 186 17.89 11.82 -24.12
N GLY A 187 16.87 10.96 -24.03
CA GLY A 187 16.74 9.97 -22.97
C GLY A 187 17.55 8.70 -23.24
N GLU A 188 17.97 8.06 -22.16
CA GLU A 188 18.59 6.75 -22.15
C GLU A 188 17.77 5.81 -21.29
N LEU A 189 17.48 4.61 -21.81
CA LEU A 189 16.85 3.56 -21.01
C LEU A 189 17.92 2.90 -20.14
N VAL A 190 17.69 2.87 -18.83
CA VAL A 190 18.62 2.29 -17.86
C VAL A 190 17.88 1.31 -16.93
N ASP A 191 18.61 0.35 -16.41
CA ASP A 191 18.09 -0.52 -15.37
C ASP A 191 17.88 0.27 -14.08
N LEU A 192 16.90 -0.16 -13.29
CA LEU A 192 16.49 0.55 -12.07
C LEU A 192 17.64 0.70 -11.06
N GLU A 193 18.53 -0.29 -10.97
CA GLU A 193 19.74 -0.27 -10.12
C GLU A 193 20.71 0.87 -10.50
N GLN A 194 20.62 1.36 -11.72
CA GLN A 194 21.47 2.44 -12.26
C GLN A 194 20.77 3.80 -12.25
N ALA A 195 19.53 3.87 -11.78
CA ALA A 195 18.72 5.08 -11.82
C ALA A 195 19.11 6.11 -10.76
N GLU A 196 19.72 5.70 -9.62
CA GLU A 196 20.09 6.61 -8.54
C GLU A 196 20.93 7.79 -9.05
N GLY A 197 20.51 9.01 -8.70
CA GLY A 197 21.19 10.26 -9.11
C GLY A 197 20.91 10.69 -10.54
N ARG A 198 20.23 9.92 -11.37
CA ARG A 198 19.87 10.29 -12.74
C ARG A 198 18.61 11.15 -12.79
N LEU A 199 18.51 11.99 -13.80
CA LEU A 199 17.32 12.80 -14.04
C LEU A 199 16.24 11.96 -14.70
N ALA A 200 15.05 11.94 -14.10
CA ALA A 200 13.90 11.26 -14.66
C ALA A 200 13.28 12.05 -15.81
N LEU A 201 13.08 11.41 -16.95
CA LEU A 201 12.30 11.98 -18.07
C LEU A 201 10.86 11.47 -18.09
N GLU A 202 10.58 10.39 -17.33
CA GLU A 202 9.25 9.81 -17.13
C GLU A 202 8.95 9.72 -15.63
N GLY A 203 7.65 9.71 -15.31
CA GLY A 203 7.22 9.53 -13.94
C GLY A 203 7.26 8.05 -13.52
N ALA A 204 7.49 7.79 -12.22
CA ALA A 204 7.45 6.46 -11.67
C ALA A 204 6.48 6.36 -10.49
N LEU A 205 5.58 5.37 -10.56
CA LEU A 205 4.59 5.09 -9.53
C LEU A 205 4.34 3.59 -9.40
N PRO A 206 4.12 3.06 -8.20
CA PRO A 206 3.55 1.72 -8.02
C PRO A 206 2.04 1.76 -8.28
N TYR A 207 1.47 0.71 -8.82
CA TYR A 207 0.03 0.61 -8.99
C TYR A 207 -0.49 -0.78 -8.60
N PRO A 208 -1.31 -0.90 -7.57
CA PRO A 208 -1.72 0.14 -6.61
C PRO A 208 -0.56 0.63 -5.72
N PRO A 209 -0.67 1.81 -5.05
CA PRO A 209 -1.83 2.70 -4.94
C PRO A 209 -1.94 3.76 -6.03
N GLY A 210 -0.98 3.89 -6.95
CA GLY A 210 -0.99 4.88 -8.01
C GLY A 210 -0.57 6.28 -7.55
N VAL A 211 0.31 6.36 -6.56
CA VAL A 211 0.91 7.62 -6.09
C VAL A 211 2.25 7.81 -6.78
N LEU A 212 2.41 8.95 -7.45
CA LEU A 212 3.64 9.27 -8.14
C LEU A 212 4.78 9.50 -7.14
N CYS A 213 5.83 8.68 -7.21
CA CYS A 213 6.98 8.73 -6.32
C CYS A 213 8.16 9.51 -6.93
N ILE A 214 8.25 9.53 -8.26
CA ILE A 214 9.21 10.30 -9.05
C ILE A 214 8.45 11.02 -10.14
N HIS A 215 8.64 12.33 -10.24
CA HIS A 215 8.06 13.15 -11.32
C HIS A 215 9.08 13.34 -12.44
N PRO A 216 8.64 13.53 -13.68
CA PRO A 216 9.54 13.97 -14.75
C PRO A 216 10.23 15.28 -14.35
N GLY A 217 11.55 15.34 -14.52
CA GLY A 217 12.37 16.49 -14.11
C GLY A 217 12.97 16.42 -12.71
N GLU A 218 12.67 15.37 -11.97
CA GLU A 218 13.30 15.08 -10.68
C GLU A 218 14.47 14.11 -10.83
N ARG A 219 15.36 14.15 -9.85
CA ARG A 219 16.48 13.22 -9.74
C ARG A 219 16.09 12.02 -8.89
N TRP A 220 16.31 10.80 -9.41
CA TRP A 220 16.05 9.58 -8.67
C TRP A 220 16.79 9.56 -7.33
N SER A 221 16.04 9.54 -6.23
CA SER A 221 16.61 9.40 -4.89
C SER A 221 16.95 7.93 -4.58
N LYS A 222 17.92 7.73 -3.71
CA LYS A 222 18.27 6.39 -3.21
C LYS A 222 17.07 5.68 -2.57
N THR A 223 16.22 6.41 -1.85
CA THR A 223 15.02 5.86 -1.21
C THR A 223 14.02 5.35 -2.24
N ALA A 224 13.79 6.12 -3.31
CA ALA A 224 12.88 5.70 -4.39
C ALA A 224 13.42 4.47 -5.12
N VAL A 225 14.69 4.49 -5.53
CA VAL A 225 15.31 3.32 -6.19
C VAL A 225 15.19 2.06 -5.33
N LYS A 226 15.55 2.17 -4.03
CA LYS A 226 15.44 1.03 -3.12
C LYS A 226 14.01 0.53 -2.98
N TYR A 227 13.03 1.43 -2.84
CA TYR A 227 11.63 1.07 -2.73
C TYR A 227 11.14 0.28 -3.95
N PHE A 228 11.42 0.77 -5.16
CA PHE A 228 11.02 0.09 -6.38
C PHE A 228 11.74 -1.25 -6.58
N LEU A 229 13.02 -1.36 -6.21
CA LEU A 229 13.76 -2.63 -6.24
C LEU A 229 13.15 -3.67 -5.29
N ASP A 230 12.81 -3.26 -4.06
CA ASP A 230 12.15 -4.14 -3.09
C ASP A 230 10.77 -4.61 -3.60
N LEU A 231 10.01 -3.73 -4.29
CA LEU A 231 8.75 -4.13 -4.91
C LEU A 231 8.96 -5.15 -6.04
N VAL A 232 9.92 -4.91 -6.95
CA VAL A 232 10.23 -5.83 -8.06
C VAL A 232 10.66 -7.20 -7.53
N GLU A 233 11.48 -7.22 -6.48
CA GLU A 233 11.90 -8.47 -5.84
C GLU A 233 10.73 -9.20 -5.19
N GLY A 234 9.85 -8.47 -4.48
CA GLY A 234 8.62 -9.02 -3.91
C GLY A 234 7.73 -9.65 -4.97
N ILE A 235 7.59 -8.99 -6.12
CA ILE A 235 6.88 -9.53 -7.26
C ILE A 235 7.50 -10.85 -7.72
N ASN A 236 8.80 -10.87 -7.94
CA ASN A 236 9.49 -12.05 -8.45
C ASN A 236 9.44 -13.23 -7.48
N GLN A 237 9.58 -12.96 -6.18
CA GLN A 237 9.60 -14.00 -5.15
C GLN A 237 8.21 -14.53 -4.81
N LEU A 238 7.22 -13.66 -4.70
CA LEU A 238 5.89 -14.00 -4.19
C LEU A 238 4.84 -14.15 -5.29
N LEU A 239 5.22 -14.08 -6.58
CA LEU A 239 4.32 -14.05 -7.77
C LEU A 239 3.18 -13.06 -7.57
N SER A 240 3.55 -11.87 -7.39
CA SER A 240 2.84 -10.89 -6.64
C SER A 240 1.43 -10.60 -7.12
N LEU A 241 0.63 -10.40 -6.15
CA LEU A 241 -0.63 -9.68 -6.16
C LEU A 241 -0.43 -8.16 -6.35
N ILE A 242 0.80 -7.72 -6.61
CA ILE A 242 1.19 -6.34 -6.90
C ILE A 242 1.50 -6.26 -8.39
N HIS A 243 0.81 -5.41 -9.12
CA HIS A 243 1.17 -5.04 -10.48
C HIS A 243 1.96 -3.74 -10.42
N ILE A 244 3.16 -3.73 -10.99
CA ILE A 244 3.95 -2.51 -11.23
C ILE A 244 3.67 -2.01 -12.64
#